data_5ec624916dfa012df6acf9b93793e7d2
#
_entry.id   5ec624916dfa012df6acf9b93793e7d2
#
_cell.length_a   1.000
_cell.length_b   1.000
_cell.length_c   1.000
_cell.angle_alpha   90.00
_cell.angle_beta   90.00
_cell.angle_gamma   90.00
#
_symmetry.space_group_name_H-M   'P 1'
#
loop_
_entity.id
_entity.type
_entity.pdbx_description
1 polymer ?
#
loop_
_entity_poly.entity_id
_entity_poly.type
_entity_poly.pdbx_seq_one_letter_code
_entity_poly.pdbx_strand_id
1 'polypeptide(L)'
;MKNFKRFFFYFTALFLAVISLFLNAGQTKTEAAVVDNVLTNVSLQNSQGGPLTNGVGSWENFQMNADFAFNNGDVQPGDTATVQLPQELMFVGKSFEIRDGNGQVVANATIDSTSKQAVLTFTNYVTERASFSGNFNMTVRVDHNVVRTAQQIPLTVTVNRTPMNAGVVNYTGIAGMEPQDFAKSGWQDPNDDSKLHYIVYFNQNYVNFSNVTISDTIQFENATINKESFKVLSGIWYTDPSDNSIRLGYQEDVTASYSPQFSADGKSFTLNLNPFNPNRGYYVKYDVDLVGAPDNGTTLNNNARFEDANGYNSVADAEIVYQANGGSAQSNIFTVELTKKSESGEKLQGAEFGLYFEGTLVKSATSDANGVVTFDGLIKPKYTIKETKAPAGYVLSEEEIAINSADATDHVIRKDVVNKAETTTTTTTTTTTTTTEETTTSVTTEETTTEGSTSETTEAPTVTTSTTEELPNTGVASNGLLSVVAIALSGIAAAMLVIKRKNA
;
A
#
# COMPACT_ATOMS: atom_id res chain seq x y z
N MET A 1 40.39 11.00 33.22
CA MET A 1 38.92 11.01 33.49
C MET A 1 38.28 12.40 33.50
N LYS A 2 38.91 13.44 34.08
CA LYS A 2 38.35 14.82 34.13
C LYS A 2 38.18 15.47 32.74
N ASN A 3 39.11 15.25 31.81
CA ASN A 3 39.06 15.81 30.44
C ASN A 3 38.06 15.10 29.52
N PHE A 4 37.79 13.79 29.76
CA PHE A 4 36.81 13.02 28.99
C PHE A 4 35.38 13.41 29.36
N LYS A 5 35.10 13.68 30.65
CA LYS A 5 33.78 14.19 31.07
C LYS A 5 33.49 15.59 30.53
N ARG A 6 34.50 16.46 30.39
CA ARG A 6 34.34 17.78 29.77
C ARG A 6 34.11 17.67 28.26
N PHE A 7 34.82 16.79 27.57
CA PHE A 7 34.60 16.56 26.14
C PHE A 7 33.22 16.04 25.87
N PHE A 8 32.74 15.08 26.67
CA PHE A 8 31.40 14.53 26.54
C PHE A 8 30.33 15.58 26.84
N PHE A 9 30.54 16.45 27.82
CA PHE A 9 29.60 17.54 28.14
C PHE A 9 29.54 18.59 27.02
N TYR A 10 30.65 18.95 26.41
CA TYR A 10 30.66 19.87 25.28
C TYR A 10 30.09 19.23 24.01
N PHE A 11 30.28 17.95 23.80
CA PHE A 11 29.72 17.21 22.66
C PHE A 11 28.21 17.08 22.80
N THR A 12 27.69 16.76 23.98
CA THR A 12 26.22 16.71 24.22
C THR A 12 25.61 18.10 24.17
N ALA A 13 26.27 19.14 24.63
CA ALA A 13 25.80 20.51 24.52
C ALA A 13 25.78 21.01 23.06
N LEU A 14 26.81 20.66 22.26
CA LEU A 14 26.88 20.96 20.83
C LEU A 14 25.80 20.19 20.06
N PHE A 15 25.57 18.93 20.39
CA PHE A 15 24.55 18.08 19.78
C PHE A 15 23.13 18.60 20.08
N LEU A 16 22.86 19.01 21.32
CA LEU A 16 21.61 19.66 21.71
C LEU A 16 21.44 21.04 21.06
N ALA A 17 22.53 21.83 20.89
CA ALA A 17 22.48 23.10 20.18
C ALA A 17 22.22 22.94 18.68
N VAL A 18 22.77 21.90 18.04
CA VAL A 18 22.51 21.56 16.64
C VAL A 18 21.05 21.10 16.47
N ILE A 19 20.53 20.26 17.36
CA ILE A 19 19.12 19.88 17.38
C ILE A 19 18.22 21.10 17.57
N SER A 20 18.56 22.05 18.47
CA SER A 20 17.77 23.27 18.68
C SER A 20 17.84 24.24 17.50
N LEU A 21 18.90 24.24 16.70
CA LEU A 21 19.01 25.03 15.47
C LEU A 21 18.14 24.45 14.33
N PHE A 22 18.01 23.12 14.25
CA PHE A 22 17.08 22.48 13.31
C PHE A 22 15.62 22.62 13.76
N LEU A 23 15.35 22.77 15.06
CA LEU A 23 14.01 23.01 15.61
C LEU A 23 13.55 24.47 15.43
N ASN A 24 14.44 25.42 15.13
CA ASN A 24 14.13 26.85 14.96
C ASN A 24 14.06 27.33 13.50
N ALA A 25 14.23 26.45 12.52
CA ALA A 25 13.95 26.78 11.13
C ALA A 25 12.42 26.69 10.91
N GLY A 26 11.69 27.70 11.34
CA GLY A 26 10.35 28.16 10.95
C GLY A 26 9.30 27.23 10.32
N GLN A 27 9.39 25.91 10.54
CA GLN A 27 8.29 24.97 10.33
C GLN A 27 7.74 24.62 11.71
N THR A 28 6.55 25.05 12.01
CA THR A 28 5.73 24.45 13.05
C THR A 28 5.65 22.95 12.72
N LYS A 29 6.52 22.12 13.32
CA LYS A 29 6.27 20.69 13.35
C LYS A 29 4.96 20.53 14.09
N THR A 30 3.90 20.32 13.36
CA THR A 30 2.69 19.76 13.92
C THR A 30 3.12 18.42 14.52
N GLU A 31 2.99 18.23 15.83
CA GLU A 31 3.25 16.92 16.44
C GLU A 31 2.33 15.93 15.75
N ALA A 32 2.89 14.75 15.40
CA ALA A 32 2.12 13.68 14.79
C ALA A 32 0.90 13.36 15.68
N ALA A 33 -0.28 13.53 15.15
CA ALA A 33 -1.53 13.28 15.87
C ALA A 33 -1.99 11.85 15.66
N VAL A 34 -2.71 11.30 16.62
CA VAL A 34 -3.56 10.13 16.39
C VAL A 34 -4.86 10.62 15.76
N VAL A 35 -5.09 10.26 14.50
CA VAL A 35 -6.27 10.70 13.77
C VAL A 35 -7.45 9.79 14.04
N ASP A 36 -8.52 10.36 14.56
CA ASP A 36 -9.78 9.67 14.78
C ASP A 36 -10.59 9.60 13.46
N ASN A 37 -11.48 8.61 13.33
CA ASN A 37 -12.42 8.43 12.21
C ASN A 37 -11.82 8.18 10.82
N VAL A 38 -10.54 7.86 10.73
CA VAL A 38 -9.90 7.46 9.45
C VAL A 38 -10.23 6.01 9.12
N LEU A 39 -10.20 5.12 10.12
CA LEU A 39 -10.60 3.73 9.96
C LEU A 39 -12.13 3.64 10.12
N THR A 40 -12.79 3.14 9.08
CA THR A 40 -14.26 3.19 8.98
C THR A 40 -14.93 1.86 9.29
N ASN A 41 -14.21 0.75 9.11
CA ASN A 41 -14.73 -0.60 9.35
C ASN A 41 -13.59 -1.55 9.72
N VAL A 42 -13.92 -2.58 10.54
CA VAL A 42 -13.04 -3.72 10.81
C VAL A 42 -13.88 -4.99 10.73
N SER A 43 -13.39 -5.99 10.00
CA SER A 43 -14.07 -7.27 9.82
C SER A 43 -13.10 -8.45 9.84
N LEU A 44 -13.61 -9.65 10.12
CA LEU A 44 -12.86 -10.89 10.11
C LEU A 44 -13.25 -11.73 8.89
N GLN A 45 -12.26 -12.34 8.26
CA GLN A 45 -12.41 -13.27 7.15
C GLN A 45 -11.54 -14.50 7.38
N ASN A 46 -11.92 -15.62 6.76
CA ASN A 46 -11.03 -16.78 6.72
C ASN A 46 -9.81 -16.48 5.83
N SER A 47 -8.84 -17.39 5.82
CA SER A 47 -7.60 -17.25 5.03
C SER A 47 -7.82 -17.11 3.52
N GLN A 48 -8.98 -17.48 3.01
CA GLN A 48 -9.37 -17.38 1.60
C GLN A 48 -10.24 -16.15 1.27
N GLY A 49 -10.41 -15.24 2.25
CA GLY A 49 -11.19 -14.02 2.08
C GLY A 49 -12.71 -14.17 2.23
N GLY A 50 -13.20 -15.36 2.59
CA GLY A 50 -14.61 -15.63 2.86
C GLY A 50 -15.00 -15.37 4.32
N PRO A 51 -16.28 -15.54 4.68
CA PRO A 51 -16.74 -15.40 6.07
C PRO A 51 -16.04 -16.41 6.99
N LEU A 52 -15.75 -16.00 8.22
CA LEU A 52 -15.21 -16.86 9.26
C LEU A 52 -16.34 -17.68 9.91
N THR A 53 -16.90 -18.65 9.17
CA THR A 53 -18.08 -19.43 9.58
C THR A 53 -17.73 -20.73 10.26
N ASN A 54 -16.56 -21.29 9.98
CA ASN A 54 -16.08 -22.53 10.57
C ASN A 54 -15.31 -22.25 11.88
N GLY A 55 -15.12 -23.29 12.69
CA GLY A 55 -14.26 -23.17 13.87
C GLY A 55 -12.81 -22.93 13.46
N VAL A 56 -12.09 -22.15 14.27
CA VAL A 56 -10.67 -21.81 14.09
C VAL A 56 -9.85 -22.65 15.06
N GLY A 57 -8.85 -23.34 14.56
CA GLY A 57 -7.90 -24.15 15.35
C GLY A 57 -6.78 -23.33 15.99
N SER A 58 -5.97 -23.98 16.85
CA SER A 58 -4.93 -23.32 17.65
C SER A 58 -3.80 -22.69 16.81
N TRP A 59 -3.56 -23.20 15.61
CA TRP A 59 -2.50 -22.70 14.71
C TRP A 59 -3.04 -22.11 13.41
N GLU A 60 -4.35 -22.03 13.30
CA GLU A 60 -5.02 -21.54 12.10
C GLU A 60 -4.98 -20.03 12.04
N ASN A 61 -4.50 -19.50 10.92
CA ASN A 61 -4.51 -18.08 10.62
C ASN A 61 -5.83 -17.68 9.98
N PHE A 62 -6.25 -16.45 10.23
CA PHE A 62 -7.36 -15.79 9.54
C PHE A 62 -7.02 -14.31 9.34
N GLN A 63 -7.84 -13.61 8.59
CA GLN A 63 -7.56 -12.21 8.24
C GLN A 63 -8.46 -11.25 9.01
N MET A 64 -7.85 -10.16 9.46
CA MET A 64 -8.53 -8.95 9.89
C MET A 64 -8.40 -7.93 8.77
N ASN A 65 -9.53 -7.47 8.24
CA ASN A 65 -9.58 -6.42 7.24
C ASN A 65 -10.07 -5.13 7.88
N ALA A 66 -9.47 -4.03 7.48
CA ALA A 66 -9.89 -2.70 7.90
C ALA A 66 -10.02 -1.80 6.67
N ASP A 67 -11.10 -1.03 6.64
CA ASP A 67 -11.33 -0.01 5.61
C ASP A 67 -10.95 1.36 6.17
N PHE A 68 -10.44 2.23 5.32
CA PHE A 68 -10.13 3.60 5.68
C PHE A 68 -10.60 4.59 4.62
N ALA A 69 -10.93 5.80 5.06
CA ALA A 69 -11.24 6.91 4.18
C ALA A 69 -10.96 8.25 4.90
N PHE A 70 -10.43 9.22 4.16
CA PHE A 70 -10.20 10.58 4.65
C PHE A 70 -10.09 11.58 3.50
N ASN A 71 -10.38 12.86 3.79
CA ASN A 71 -10.21 13.96 2.86
C ASN A 71 -8.89 14.70 3.11
N ASN A 72 -8.49 15.52 2.14
CA ASN A 72 -7.33 16.39 2.33
C ASN A 72 -7.56 17.35 3.52
N GLY A 73 -6.60 17.36 4.42
CA GLY A 73 -6.67 18.14 5.65
C GLY A 73 -7.10 17.36 6.89
N ASP A 74 -7.78 16.23 6.74
CA ASP A 74 -8.14 15.34 7.86
C ASP A 74 -6.91 14.64 8.44
N VAL A 75 -5.90 14.40 7.59
CA VAL A 75 -4.65 13.70 7.91
C VAL A 75 -3.46 14.51 7.45
N GLN A 76 -2.45 14.64 8.31
CA GLN A 76 -1.18 15.28 8.01
C GLN A 76 -0.04 14.26 7.91
N PRO A 77 1.05 14.58 7.22
CA PRO A 77 2.25 13.74 7.21
C PRO A 77 2.77 13.42 8.61
N GLY A 78 2.94 12.15 8.91
CA GLY A 78 3.38 11.66 10.21
C GLY A 78 2.24 11.36 11.18
N ASP A 79 1.01 11.77 10.90
CA ASP A 79 -0.16 11.36 11.70
C ASP A 79 -0.32 9.84 11.70
N THR A 80 -0.96 9.32 12.74
CA THR A 80 -1.10 7.88 12.92
C THR A 80 -2.53 7.46 13.13
N ALA A 81 -2.86 6.26 12.64
CA ALA A 81 -4.06 5.52 12.98
C ALA A 81 -3.66 4.16 13.58
N THR A 82 -4.33 3.73 14.64
CA THR A 82 -3.91 2.58 15.42
C THR A 82 -5.01 1.55 15.52
N VAL A 83 -4.64 0.28 15.31
CA VAL A 83 -5.48 -0.90 15.58
C VAL A 83 -4.85 -1.68 16.72
N GLN A 84 -5.58 -1.82 17.84
CA GLN A 84 -5.17 -2.62 19.00
C GLN A 84 -5.97 -3.91 19.04
N LEU A 85 -5.29 -5.05 19.01
CA LEU A 85 -5.92 -6.36 19.19
C LEU A 85 -6.31 -6.60 20.65
N PRO A 86 -7.41 -7.36 20.90
CA PRO A 86 -7.69 -7.91 22.21
C PRO A 86 -6.66 -8.98 22.61
N GLN A 87 -6.63 -9.32 23.89
CA GLN A 87 -5.62 -10.25 24.44
C GLN A 87 -5.73 -11.67 23.83
N GLU A 88 -6.91 -12.04 23.38
CA GLU A 88 -7.23 -13.33 22.77
C GLU A 88 -6.62 -13.53 21.38
N LEU A 89 -6.18 -12.45 20.72
CA LEU A 89 -5.58 -12.53 19.40
C LEU A 89 -4.08 -12.16 19.40
N MET A 90 -3.40 -12.56 18.35
CA MET A 90 -2.04 -12.14 18.06
C MET A 90 -1.89 -11.90 16.55
N PHE A 91 -1.04 -10.92 16.20
CA PHE A 91 -0.64 -10.71 14.81
C PHE A 91 0.30 -11.81 14.34
N VAL A 92 0.16 -12.16 13.06
CA VAL A 92 1.06 -13.04 12.32
C VAL A 92 1.49 -12.30 11.06
N GLY A 93 2.80 -12.27 10.78
CA GLY A 93 3.32 -11.56 9.61
C GLY A 93 3.95 -10.21 9.95
N LYS A 94 4.55 -9.62 8.94
CA LYS A 94 5.39 -8.41 9.06
C LYS A 94 4.64 -7.11 8.82
N SER A 95 5.31 -6.01 9.14
CA SER A 95 4.92 -4.65 8.74
C SER A 95 4.87 -4.52 7.21
N PHE A 96 4.02 -3.62 6.70
CA PHE A 96 3.73 -3.47 5.27
C PHE A 96 3.46 -2.01 4.90
N GLU A 97 3.36 -1.76 3.61
CA GLU A 97 3.02 -0.45 3.08
C GLU A 97 1.64 -0.48 2.43
N ILE A 98 0.90 0.61 2.56
CA ILE A 98 -0.35 0.84 1.83
C ILE A 98 -0.02 1.74 0.65
N ARG A 99 -0.21 1.21 -0.58
CA ARG A 99 0.14 1.89 -1.82
C ARG A 99 -1.09 2.19 -2.66
N ASP A 100 -1.02 3.29 -3.43
CA ASP A 100 -2.04 3.57 -4.45
C ASP A 100 -1.76 2.78 -5.74
N GLY A 101 -2.68 2.86 -6.71
CA GLY A 101 -2.56 2.20 -8.01
C GLY A 101 -1.35 2.63 -8.85
N ASN A 102 -0.66 3.71 -8.47
CA ASN A 102 0.58 4.19 -9.10
C ASN A 102 1.84 3.76 -8.32
N GLY A 103 1.68 2.96 -7.25
CA GLY A 103 2.76 2.49 -6.41
C GLY A 103 3.26 3.49 -5.37
N GLN A 104 2.60 4.66 -5.20
CA GLN A 104 2.96 5.64 -4.19
C GLN A 104 2.52 5.17 -2.81
N VAL A 105 3.39 5.30 -1.80
CA VAL A 105 3.09 4.91 -0.43
C VAL A 105 2.22 5.98 0.23
N VAL A 106 1.01 5.60 0.63
CA VAL A 106 0.05 6.45 1.36
C VAL A 106 0.30 6.36 2.86
N ALA A 107 0.53 5.16 3.37
CA ALA A 107 0.85 4.92 4.78
C ALA A 107 1.78 3.71 4.95
N ASN A 108 2.57 3.73 6.03
CA ASN A 108 3.37 2.60 6.50
C ASN A 108 2.67 1.97 7.71
N ALA A 109 2.33 0.69 7.63
CA ALA A 109 1.75 -0.08 8.71
C ALA A 109 2.86 -0.82 9.46
N THR A 110 3.09 -0.45 10.72
CA THR A 110 4.05 -1.11 11.61
C THR A 110 3.31 -2.03 12.57
N ILE A 111 3.68 -3.30 12.60
CA ILE A 111 3.11 -4.30 13.50
C ILE A 111 4.06 -4.54 14.68
N ASP A 112 3.56 -4.33 15.89
CA ASP A 112 4.22 -4.75 17.12
C ASP A 112 3.43 -5.91 17.75
N SER A 113 3.94 -7.13 17.56
CA SER A 113 3.33 -8.35 18.10
C SER A 113 3.38 -8.43 19.63
N THR A 114 4.30 -7.69 20.28
CA THR A 114 4.41 -7.68 21.75
C THR A 114 3.30 -6.87 22.39
N SER A 115 3.09 -5.66 21.89
CA SER A 115 1.98 -4.80 22.34
C SER A 115 0.65 -5.17 21.69
N LYS A 116 0.65 -6.09 20.71
CA LYS A 116 -0.53 -6.48 19.91
C LYS A 116 -1.16 -5.27 19.18
N GLN A 117 -0.30 -4.40 18.63
CA GLN A 117 -0.71 -3.15 18.02
C GLN A 117 -0.22 -3.05 16.57
N ALA A 118 -1.06 -2.55 15.68
CA ALA A 118 -0.70 -2.12 14.35
C ALA A 118 -0.89 -0.60 14.25
N VAL A 119 0.17 0.12 13.82
CA VAL A 119 0.18 1.58 13.69
C VAL A 119 0.40 1.94 12.22
N LEU A 120 -0.57 2.62 11.62
CA LEU A 120 -0.45 3.24 10.33
C LEU A 120 0.16 4.63 10.51
N THR A 121 1.26 4.91 9.83
CA THR A 121 1.88 6.25 9.79
C THR A 121 1.74 6.80 8.38
N PHE A 122 1.02 7.91 8.23
CA PHE A 122 0.73 8.52 6.94
C PHE A 122 1.94 9.26 6.39
N THR A 123 2.16 9.17 5.07
CA THR A 123 3.29 9.78 4.36
C THR A 123 2.96 11.21 3.89
N ASN A 124 3.95 11.89 3.31
CA ASN A 124 3.75 13.21 2.69
C ASN A 124 2.74 13.17 1.53
N TYR A 125 2.55 12.00 0.91
CA TYR A 125 1.67 11.82 -0.23
C TYR A 125 0.20 12.14 0.06
N VAL A 126 -0.24 12.06 1.33
CA VAL A 126 -1.63 12.38 1.73
C VAL A 126 -2.01 13.84 1.46
N THR A 127 -1.03 14.76 1.36
CA THR A 127 -1.30 16.17 1.03
C THR A 127 -1.42 16.45 -0.46
N GLU A 128 -1.09 15.48 -1.32
CA GLU A 128 -1.05 15.65 -2.77
C GLU A 128 -2.37 15.31 -3.47
N ARG A 129 -3.32 14.75 -2.75
CA ARG A 129 -4.60 14.28 -3.29
C ARG A 129 -5.78 14.91 -2.54
N ALA A 130 -6.93 14.96 -3.23
CA ALA A 130 -8.16 15.50 -2.67
C ALA A 130 -8.73 14.64 -1.53
N SER A 131 -8.62 13.34 -1.67
CA SER A 131 -9.03 12.36 -0.66
C SER A 131 -8.41 11.00 -0.95
N PHE A 132 -8.45 10.13 0.04
CA PHE A 132 -8.08 8.72 -0.09
C PHE A 132 -9.17 7.84 0.47
N SER A 133 -9.35 6.66 -0.12
CA SER A 133 -10.05 5.54 0.47
C SER A 133 -9.28 4.26 0.14
N GLY A 134 -9.47 3.24 0.95
CA GLY A 134 -8.78 1.97 0.71
C GLY A 134 -9.07 0.97 1.81
N ASN A 135 -8.34 -0.13 1.74
CA ASN A 135 -8.40 -1.17 2.73
C ASN A 135 -7.00 -1.75 2.98
N PHE A 136 -6.86 -2.44 4.08
CA PHE A 136 -5.70 -3.25 4.37
C PHE A 136 -6.11 -4.50 5.14
N ASN A 137 -5.31 -5.55 5.00
CA ASN A 137 -5.49 -6.80 5.69
C ASN A 137 -4.28 -7.13 6.56
N MET A 138 -4.54 -7.74 7.67
CA MET A 138 -3.54 -8.23 8.62
C MET A 138 -3.86 -9.68 8.98
N THR A 139 -2.87 -10.54 8.90
CA THR A 139 -2.99 -11.93 9.33
C THR A 139 -2.97 -11.98 10.85
N VAL A 140 -3.94 -12.64 11.42
CA VAL A 140 -4.10 -12.84 12.87
C VAL A 140 -4.43 -14.29 13.18
N ARG A 141 -4.25 -14.68 14.43
CA ARG A 141 -4.73 -15.97 14.94
C ARG A 141 -5.10 -15.85 16.42
N VAL A 142 -5.78 -16.86 16.95
CA VAL A 142 -6.04 -16.94 18.38
C VAL A 142 -4.73 -17.17 19.14
N ASP A 143 -4.48 -16.40 20.17
CA ASP A 143 -3.33 -16.59 21.07
C ASP A 143 -3.64 -17.75 22.01
N HIS A 144 -3.17 -18.94 21.63
CA HIS A 144 -3.38 -20.18 22.39
C HIS A 144 -2.66 -20.20 23.76
N ASN A 145 -1.78 -19.24 24.04
CA ASN A 145 -1.24 -19.04 25.40
C ASN A 145 -2.25 -18.36 26.33
N VAL A 146 -3.18 -17.58 25.76
CA VAL A 146 -4.25 -16.90 26.48
C VAL A 146 -5.54 -17.73 26.47
N VAL A 147 -5.93 -18.26 25.32
CA VAL A 147 -7.16 -19.04 25.14
C VAL A 147 -6.80 -20.49 24.79
N ARG A 148 -7.02 -21.41 25.72
CA ARG A 148 -6.61 -22.81 25.55
C ARG A 148 -7.73 -23.79 25.25
N THR A 149 -8.96 -23.43 25.62
CA THR A 149 -10.14 -24.30 25.50
C THR A 149 -11.08 -23.80 24.43
N ALA A 150 -11.84 -24.73 23.84
CA ALA A 150 -12.89 -24.37 22.87
C ALA A 150 -13.90 -23.41 23.45
N GLN A 151 -14.10 -22.28 22.76
CA GLN A 151 -15.08 -21.27 23.17
C GLN A 151 -15.39 -20.30 22.03
N GLN A 152 -16.48 -19.57 22.16
CA GLN A 152 -16.76 -18.40 21.32
C GLN A 152 -16.05 -17.18 21.91
N ILE A 153 -15.30 -16.47 21.06
CA ILE A 153 -14.57 -15.27 21.43
C ILE A 153 -15.23 -14.09 20.70
N PRO A 154 -16.08 -13.29 21.39
CA PRO A 154 -16.56 -12.04 20.84
C PRO A 154 -15.40 -11.05 20.78
N LEU A 155 -15.08 -10.57 19.58
CA LEU A 155 -13.91 -9.72 19.37
C LEU A 155 -14.31 -8.25 19.27
N THR A 156 -13.72 -7.45 20.15
CA THR A 156 -13.74 -6.00 20.08
C THR A 156 -12.32 -5.54 19.85
N VAL A 157 -12.09 -4.92 18.70
CA VAL A 157 -10.81 -4.29 18.35
C VAL A 157 -10.87 -2.82 18.71
N THR A 158 -9.84 -2.28 19.31
CA THR A 158 -9.78 -0.84 19.59
C THR A 158 -9.10 -0.13 18.42
N VAL A 159 -9.83 0.76 17.78
CA VAL A 159 -9.36 1.60 16.68
C VAL A 159 -9.28 3.03 17.19
N ASN A 160 -8.09 3.64 17.19
CA ASN A 160 -7.89 5.01 17.65
C ASN A 160 -8.60 5.31 18.99
N ARG A 161 -8.47 4.42 19.96
CA ARG A 161 -9.13 4.45 21.29
C ARG A 161 -10.64 4.18 21.28
N THR A 162 -11.26 3.91 20.13
CA THR A 162 -12.68 3.59 20.01
C THR A 162 -12.87 2.09 19.85
N PRO A 163 -13.65 1.41 20.69
CA PRO A 163 -13.95 0.00 20.51
C PRO A 163 -14.84 -0.23 19.28
N MET A 164 -14.43 -1.15 18.41
CA MET A 164 -15.20 -1.60 17.25
C MET A 164 -15.44 -3.10 17.34
N ASN A 165 -16.68 -3.54 17.13
CA ASN A 165 -16.99 -4.96 17.07
C ASN A 165 -16.48 -5.54 15.74
N ALA A 166 -15.50 -6.45 15.83
CA ALA A 166 -14.93 -7.15 14.68
C ALA A 166 -15.61 -8.50 14.37
N GLY A 167 -16.53 -8.94 15.20
CA GLY A 167 -17.26 -10.20 15.03
C GLY A 167 -17.03 -11.21 16.16
N VAL A 168 -17.22 -12.49 15.86
CA VAL A 168 -17.03 -13.60 16.80
C VAL A 168 -16.18 -14.68 16.17
N VAL A 169 -15.19 -15.17 16.90
CA VAL A 169 -14.37 -16.32 16.49
C VAL A 169 -14.83 -17.55 17.29
N ASN A 170 -15.22 -18.60 16.57
CA ASN A 170 -15.48 -19.92 17.18
C ASN A 170 -14.17 -20.67 17.32
N TYR A 171 -13.50 -20.55 18.45
CA TYR A 171 -12.24 -21.25 18.70
C TYR A 171 -12.49 -22.69 19.13
N THR A 172 -11.82 -23.63 18.44
CA THR A 172 -11.99 -25.08 18.72
C THR A 172 -11.10 -25.59 19.84
N GLY A 173 -10.25 -24.72 20.39
CA GLY A 173 -9.30 -25.09 21.45
C GLY A 173 -8.03 -25.74 20.92
N ILE A 174 -7.16 -26.12 21.84
CA ILE A 174 -5.95 -26.88 21.53
C ILE A 174 -6.36 -28.35 21.42
N ALA A 175 -6.35 -28.89 20.21
CA ALA A 175 -6.60 -30.31 19.98
C ALA A 175 -5.39 -31.13 20.42
N GLY A 176 -5.63 -32.26 21.08
CA GLY A 176 -4.60 -33.28 21.26
C GLY A 176 -4.19 -33.87 19.91
N MET A 177 -2.91 -34.15 19.74
CA MET A 177 -2.40 -34.85 18.56
C MET A 177 -2.19 -36.30 18.90
N GLU A 178 -2.69 -37.20 18.05
CA GLU A 178 -2.38 -38.62 18.16
C GLU A 178 -1.06 -38.94 17.40
N PRO A 179 -0.18 -39.75 17.95
CA PRO A 179 1.06 -40.15 17.26
C PRO A 179 0.77 -40.81 15.93
N GLN A 180 1.50 -40.41 14.89
CA GLN A 180 1.39 -40.95 13.55
C GLN A 180 2.77 -41.48 13.07
N ASP A 181 2.77 -42.57 12.31
CA ASP A 181 4.02 -43.11 11.77
C ASP A 181 4.59 -42.20 10.67
N PHE A 182 3.71 -41.48 9.98
CA PHE A 182 4.08 -40.56 8.94
C PHE A 182 3.09 -39.39 8.90
N ALA A 183 3.58 -38.18 9.04
CA ALA A 183 2.79 -36.97 8.97
C ALA A 183 3.62 -35.82 8.38
N LYS A 184 2.93 -34.73 7.94
CA LYS A 184 3.58 -33.57 7.38
C LYS A 184 2.88 -32.31 7.85
N SER A 185 3.65 -31.27 8.07
CA SER A 185 3.16 -29.92 8.31
C SER A 185 3.93 -28.92 7.49
N GLY A 186 3.28 -27.80 7.15
CA GLY A 186 3.90 -26.67 6.51
C GLY A 186 3.31 -25.36 7.01
N TRP A 187 4.10 -24.30 6.99
CA TRP A 187 3.66 -22.95 7.32
C TRP A 187 4.47 -21.90 6.56
N GLN A 188 3.89 -20.74 6.37
CA GLN A 188 4.58 -19.59 5.81
C GLN A 188 5.45 -18.93 6.88
N ASP A 189 6.65 -18.45 6.52
CA ASP A 189 7.49 -17.67 7.45
C ASP A 189 6.78 -16.35 7.78
N PRO A 190 6.58 -16.02 9.07
CA PRO A 190 5.88 -14.79 9.45
C PRO A 190 6.66 -13.51 9.14
N ASN A 191 7.97 -13.59 8.86
CA ASN A 191 8.84 -12.45 8.60
C ASN A 191 9.33 -12.38 7.14
N ASP A 192 9.10 -13.45 6.36
CA ASP A 192 9.53 -13.53 4.96
C ASP A 192 8.45 -14.18 4.09
N ASP A 193 7.65 -13.35 3.41
CA ASP A 193 6.53 -13.79 2.58
C ASP A 193 6.97 -14.67 1.39
N SER A 194 8.26 -14.69 1.08
CA SER A 194 8.83 -15.53 0.01
C SER A 194 9.27 -16.93 0.50
N LYS A 195 9.04 -17.25 1.77
CA LYS A 195 9.55 -18.50 2.36
C LYS A 195 8.45 -19.34 3.00
N LEU A 196 8.49 -20.64 2.71
CA LEU A 196 7.66 -21.65 3.36
C LEU A 196 8.55 -22.65 4.09
N HIS A 197 8.08 -23.13 5.22
CA HIS A 197 8.75 -24.17 6.00
C HIS A 197 7.95 -25.45 5.96
N TYR A 198 8.63 -26.58 5.82
CA TYR A 198 8.02 -27.91 5.87
C TYR A 198 8.76 -28.84 6.84
N ILE A 199 7.96 -29.68 7.51
CA ILE A 199 8.46 -30.75 8.35
C ILE A 199 7.69 -32.01 7.99
N VAL A 200 8.42 -33.08 7.67
CA VAL A 200 7.91 -34.45 7.65
C VAL A 200 8.23 -35.06 9.00
N TYR A 201 7.22 -35.59 9.66
CA TYR A 201 7.28 -36.30 10.93
C TYR A 201 7.31 -37.77 10.62
N PHE A 202 8.30 -38.51 11.17
CA PHE A 202 8.43 -39.93 10.88
C PHE A 202 8.72 -40.75 12.13
N ASN A 203 8.02 -41.91 12.24
CA ASN A 203 8.18 -42.90 13.28
C ASN A 203 7.83 -42.42 14.70
N GLN A 204 6.66 -41.81 14.87
CA GLN A 204 6.19 -41.40 16.20
C GLN A 204 5.81 -42.56 17.10
N ASN A 205 5.47 -43.74 16.53
CA ASN A 205 5.10 -44.96 17.28
C ASN A 205 6.24 -45.95 17.44
N TYR A 206 7.48 -45.59 17.01
CA TYR A 206 8.69 -46.46 17.12
C TYR A 206 8.52 -47.81 16.43
N VAL A 207 7.95 -47.83 15.23
CA VAL A 207 7.78 -49.01 14.40
C VAL A 207 9.09 -49.39 13.75
N ASN A 208 9.34 -50.70 13.66
CA ASN A 208 10.53 -51.23 13.01
C ASN A 208 10.34 -51.35 11.50
N PHE A 209 10.52 -50.25 10.78
CA PHE A 209 10.51 -50.21 9.32
C PHE A 209 11.83 -50.72 8.73
N SER A 210 11.80 -51.11 7.47
CA SER A 210 12.96 -51.67 6.75
C SER A 210 13.14 -50.95 5.40
N ASN A 211 14.37 -50.48 5.12
CA ASN A 211 14.69 -49.75 3.87
C ASN A 211 13.70 -48.62 3.57
N VAL A 212 13.67 -47.65 4.47
CA VAL A 212 12.72 -46.51 4.40
C VAL A 212 13.10 -45.56 3.27
N THR A 213 12.13 -45.25 2.43
CA THR A 213 12.23 -44.20 1.42
C THR A 213 11.14 -43.19 1.64
N ILE A 214 11.54 -41.89 1.72
CA ILE A 214 10.63 -40.75 1.77
C ILE A 214 10.81 -39.95 0.48
N SER A 215 9.74 -39.71 -0.24
CA SER A 215 9.70 -38.78 -1.36
C SER A 215 8.76 -37.62 -1.07
N ASP A 216 9.06 -36.47 -1.63
CA ASP A 216 8.29 -35.22 -1.39
C ASP A 216 8.20 -34.41 -2.67
N THR A 217 7.04 -33.79 -2.93
CA THR A 217 6.80 -33.05 -4.16
C THR A 217 5.93 -31.82 -3.93
N ILE A 218 6.47 -30.65 -4.24
CA ILE A 218 5.74 -29.38 -4.33
C ILE A 218 4.79 -29.42 -5.51
N GLN A 219 3.49 -29.13 -5.29
CA GLN A 219 2.43 -29.20 -6.29
C GLN A 219 2.02 -27.85 -6.87
N PHE A 220 2.82 -26.80 -6.68
CA PHE A 220 2.57 -25.46 -7.18
C PHE A 220 3.77 -24.91 -7.94
N GLU A 221 3.53 -23.87 -8.74
CA GLU A 221 4.54 -23.25 -9.58
C GLU A 221 5.35 -22.17 -8.84
N ASN A 222 6.41 -21.69 -9.49
CA ASN A 222 7.24 -20.57 -8.99
C ASN A 222 7.81 -20.81 -7.58
N ALA A 223 8.24 -22.03 -7.33
CA ALA A 223 8.81 -22.42 -6.03
C ALA A 223 9.92 -23.47 -6.20
N THR A 224 10.89 -23.42 -5.32
CA THR A 224 11.99 -24.38 -5.28
C THR A 224 12.36 -24.76 -3.85
N ILE A 225 12.72 -26.02 -3.63
CA ILE A 225 13.27 -26.50 -2.36
C ILE A 225 14.64 -25.87 -2.14
N ASN A 226 14.82 -25.21 -1.01
CA ASN A 226 16.11 -24.70 -0.57
C ASN A 226 16.96 -25.85 -0.03
N LYS A 227 17.90 -26.35 -0.84
CA LYS A 227 18.73 -27.51 -0.52
C LYS A 227 19.64 -27.26 0.68
N GLU A 228 20.02 -26.04 0.97
CA GLU A 228 20.90 -25.68 2.10
C GLU A 228 20.15 -25.75 3.43
N SER A 229 18.83 -25.58 3.42
CA SER A 229 17.98 -25.69 4.61
C SER A 229 17.63 -27.11 4.98
N PHE A 230 17.89 -28.07 4.07
CA PHE A 230 17.51 -29.49 4.26
C PHE A 230 18.23 -30.11 5.45
N LYS A 231 17.44 -30.66 6.39
CA LYS A 231 17.93 -31.32 7.60
C LYS A 231 17.18 -32.61 7.88
N VAL A 232 17.92 -33.63 8.29
CA VAL A 232 17.37 -34.82 8.92
C VAL A 232 17.78 -34.81 10.39
N LEU A 233 16.80 -34.66 11.27
CA LEU A 233 17.00 -34.65 12.71
C LEU A 233 16.44 -35.95 13.31
N SER A 234 17.21 -36.60 14.17
CA SER A 234 16.82 -37.83 14.90
C SER A 234 16.65 -37.51 16.38
N GLY A 235 15.65 -38.09 17.06
CA GLY A 235 15.39 -37.79 18.47
C GLY A 235 14.41 -38.72 19.12
N ILE A 236 13.84 -38.29 20.24
CA ILE A 236 12.83 -39.01 21.02
C ILE A 236 11.55 -38.19 21.02
N TRP A 237 10.43 -38.83 20.65
CA TRP A 237 9.12 -38.16 20.65
C TRP A 237 8.59 -37.96 22.07
N TYR A 238 7.99 -36.79 22.32
CA TYR A 238 7.29 -36.49 23.57
C TYR A 238 6.11 -35.56 23.28
N THR A 239 5.10 -35.59 24.14
CA THR A 239 4.01 -34.66 24.11
C THR A 239 4.37 -33.44 24.95
N ASP A 240 4.34 -32.25 24.35
CA ASP A 240 4.56 -30.98 25.05
C ASP A 240 3.30 -30.62 25.87
N PRO A 241 3.41 -30.54 27.21
CA PRO A 241 2.24 -30.26 28.05
C PRO A 241 1.72 -28.82 27.89
N SER A 242 2.49 -27.95 27.26
CA SER A 242 2.09 -26.56 27.09
C SER A 242 1.01 -26.39 26.03
N ASP A 243 1.01 -27.22 24.96
CA ASP A 243 0.09 -27.13 23.83
C ASP A 243 -0.39 -28.48 23.29
N ASN A 244 -0.10 -29.58 24.01
CA ASN A 244 -0.40 -30.96 23.62
C ASN A 244 0.15 -31.40 22.26
N SER A 245 1.13 -30.64 21.70
CA SER A 245 1.78 -31.02 20.45
C SER A 245 2.79 -32.14 20.66
N ILE A 246 2.95 -33.00 19.65
CA ILE A 246 3.97 -34.04 19.65
C ILE A 246 5.26 -33.44 19.06
N ARG A 247 6.34 -33.43 19.84
CA ARG A 247 7.62 -32.83 19.47
C ARG A 247 8.77 -33.84 19.57
N LEU A 248 9.79 -33.62 18.73
CA LEU A 248 11.02 -34.38 18.79
C LEU A 248 11.98 -33.72 19.79
N GLY A 249 12.25 -34.39 20.91
CA GLY A 249 13.25 -34.00 21.90
C GLY A 249 14.60 -34.69 21.66
N TYR A 250 15.65 -34.20 22.36
CA TYR A 250 17.01 -34.73 22.24
C TYR A 250 17.47 -34.87 20.78
N GLN A 251 17.25 -33.80 20.01
CA GLN A 251 17.50 -33.77 18.58
C GLN A 251 18.99 -33.83 18.28
N GLU A 252 19.34 -34.69 17.33
CA GLU A 252 20.67 -34.86 16.76
C GLU A 252 20.58 -34.62 15.24
N ASP A 253 21.44 -33.77 14.69
CA ASP A 253 21.53 -33.56 13.24
C ASP A 253 22.28 -34.73 12.61
N VAL A 254 21.56 -35.61 11.94
CA VAL A 254 22.07 -36.81 11.26
C VAL A 254 22.08 -36.62 9.73
N THR A 255 21.92 -35.41 9.24
CA THR A 255 21.82 -35.08 7.80
C THR A 255 22.99 -35.66 7.01
N ALA A 256 24.21 -35.58 7.55
CA ALA A 256 25.41 -36.08 6.88
C ALA A 256 25.44 -37.62 6.66
N SER A 257 24.57 -38.38 7.37
CA SER A 257 24.45 -39.83 7.20
C SER A 257 23.60 -40.22 5.97
N TYR A 258 22.94 -39.25 5.35
CA TYR A 258 21.98 -39.46 4.25
C TYR A 258 22.32 -38.58 3.05
N SER A 259 21.88 -39.01 1.86
CA SER A 259 22.13 -38.28 0.62
C SER A 259 20.79 -38.05 -0.13
N PRO A 260 20.05 -37.01 0.18
CA PRO A 260 18.81 -36.70 -0.53
C PRO A 260 19.07 -36.42 -2.01
N GLN A 261 18.23 -36.96 -2.87
CA GLN A 261 18.28 -36.77 -4.32
C GLN A 261 17.21 -35.74 -4.70
N PHE A 262 17.62 -34.57 -5.18
CA PHE A 262 16.72 -33.53 -5.62
C PHE A 262 16.47 -33.60 -7.12
N SER A 263 15.22 -33.33 -7.54
CA SER A 263 14.88 -33.19 -8.96
C SER A 263 15.61 -32.03 -9.61
N ALA A 264 15.71 -32.05 -10.94
CA ALA A 264 16.39 -30.99 -11.70
C ALA A 264 15.64 -29.65 -11.63
N ASP A 265 14.33 -29.68 -11.51
CA ASP A 265 13.46 -28.51 -11.37
C ASP A 265 13.39 -27.98 -9.92
N GLY A 266 14.02 -28.68 -8.97
CA GLY A 266 14.03 -28.31 -7.56
C GLY A 266 12.70 -28.48 -6.83
N LYS A 267 11.71 -29.12 -7.44
CA LYS A 267 10.36 -29.28 -6.85
C LYS A 267 10.17 -30.55 -6.03
N SER A 268 11.11 -31.48 -6.07
CA SER A 268 10.99 -32.72 -5.31
C SER A 268 12.32 -33.21 -4.79
N PHE A 269 12.23 -34.09 -3.79
CA PHE A 269 13.37 -34.90 -3.34
C PHE A 269 12.96 -36.35 -3.05
N THR A 270 13.94 -37.24 -3.07
CA THR A 270 13.84 -38.58 -2.55
C THR A 270 14.95 -38.79 -1.53
N LEU A 271 14.57 -39.24 -0.34
CA LEU A 271 15.47 -39.54 0.78
C LEU A 271 15.38 -41.00 1.14
N ASN A 272 16.50 -41.70 1.07
CA ASN A 272 16.63 -43.06 1.59
C ASN A 272 17.18 -43.00 3.03
N LEU A 273 16.38 -43.36 4.02
CA LEU A 273 16.73 -43.39 5.45
C LEU A 273 17.36 -44.74 5.84
N ASN A 274 18.49 -45.06 5.21
CA ASN A 274 19.27 -46.24 5.58
C ASN A 274 20.73 -45.87 5.93
N PRO A 275 21.22 -46.29 7.10
CA PRO A 275 20.58 -47.13 8.15
C PRO A 275 19.45 -46.41 8.90
N PHE A 276 18.35 -47.14 9.18
CA PHE A 276 17.21 -46.66 9.97
C PHE A 276 17.30 -47.20 11.40
N ASN A 277 17.06 -46.35 12.40
CA ASN A 277 16.99 -46.76 13.81
C ASN A 277 15.53 -46.72 14.29
N PRO A 278 14.88 -47.88 14.52
CA PRO A 278 13.49 -47.96 14.92
C PRO A 278 13.19 -47.36 16.32
N ASN A 279 14.22 -47.22 17.16
CA ASN A 279 14.06 -46.63 18.50
C ASN A 279 14.20 -45.09 18.51
N ARG A 280 14.21 -44.50 17.34
CA ARG A 280 14.31 -43.04 17.16
C ARG A 280 13.17 -42.53 16.30
N GLY A 281 12.74 -41.30 16.60
CA GLY A 281 11.89 -40.51 15.71
C GLY A 281 12.71 -39.61 14.82
N TYR A 282 12.11 -39.13 13.75
CA TYR A 282 12.79 -38.30 12.77
C TYR A 282 11.95 -37.08 12.37
N TYR A 283 12.63 -35.94 12.19
CA TYR A 283 12.17 -34.81 11.38
C TYR A 283 12.97 -34.77 10.08
N VAL A 284 12.29 -34.65 8.93
CA VAL A 284 12.89 -34.13 7.71
C VAL A 284 12.38 -32.72 7.53
N LYS A 285 13.27 -31.74 7.65
CA LYS A 285 12.96 -30.33 7.58
C LYS A 285 13.57 -29.70 6.34
N TYR A 286 12.87 -28.80 5.71
CA TYR A 286 13.38 -27.99 4.61
C TYR A 286 12.52 -26.76 4.39
N ASP A 287 13.11 -25.75 3.77
CA ASP A 287 12.43 -24.55 3.34
C ASP A 287 12.13 -24.63 1.84
N VAL A 288 11.13 -23.89 1.42
CA VAL A 288 10.79 -23.64 0.01
C VAL A 288 10.83 -22.15 -0.23
N ASP A 289 11.61 -21.74 -1.23
CA ASP A 289 11.70 -20.37 -1.66
C ASP A 289 10.71 -20.13 -2.81
N LEU A 290 9.87 -19.08 -2.67
CA LEU A 290 8.89 -18.64 -3.67
C LEU A 290 9.52 -17.60 -4.59
N VAL A 291 9.25 -17.71 -5.89
CA VAL A 291 9.63 -16.72 -6.91
C VAL A 291 8.42 -15.80 -7.17
N GLY A 292 8.40 -14.67 -6.47
CA GLY A 292 7.24 -13.78 -6.44
C GLY A 292 6.21 -14.19 -5.38
N ALA A 293 5.38 -13.24 -4.97
CA ALA A 293 4.32 -13.47 -4.01
C ALA A 293 3.08 -14.02 -4.72
N PRO A 294 2.51 -15.15 -4.30
CA PRO A 294 1.18 -15.58 -4.72
C PRO A 294 0.11 -14.57 -4.29
N ASP A 295 -1.07 -14.66 -4.89
CA ASP A 295 -2.21 -13.90 -4.41
C ASP A 295 -2.67 -14.42 -3.04
N ASN A 296 -3.14 -13.52 -2.17
CA ASN A 296 -3.72 -13.90 -0.89
C ASN A 296 -4.87 -14.91 -1.07
N GLY A 297 -4.89 -15.95 -0.26
CA GLY A 297 -5.86 -17.03 -0.36
C GLY A 297 -5.46 -18.16 -1.32
N THR A 298 -4.32 -18.05 -2.01
CA THR A 298 -3.80 -19.14 -2.86
C THR A 298 -3.41 -20.35 -2.00
N THR A 299 -3.92 -21.52 -2.37
CA THR A 299 -3.58 -22.78 -1.71
C THR A 299 -2.32 -23.38 -2.31
N LEU A 300 -1.33 -23.64 -1.47
CA LEU A 300 -0.02 -24.20 -1.80
C LEU A 300 0.08 -25.61 -1.23
N ASN A 301 -0.08 -26.61 -2.08
CA ASN A 301 -0.09 -28.02 -1.70
C ASN A 301 1.30 -28.63 -1.83
N ASN A 302 1.67 -29.46 -0.87
CA ASN A 302 2.92 -30.19 -0.88
C ASN A 302 2.70 -31.61 -0.32
N ASN A 303 2.99 -32.63 -1.14
CA ASN A 303 2.72 -34.03 -0.85
C ASN A 303 4.01 -34.78 -0.51
N ALA A 304 3.98 -35.53 0.58
CA ALA A 304 5.03 -36.47 0.94
C ALA A 304 4.51 -37.88 0.91
N ARG A 305 5.37 -38.80 0.52
CA ARG A 305 5.12 -40.26 0.50
C ARG A 305 6.22 -41.01 1.22
N PHE A 306 5.84 -41.99 1.98
CA PHE A 306 6.70 -42.93 2.66
C PHE A 306 6.45 -44.33 2.13
N GLU A 307 7.55 -45.09 1.94
CA GLU A 307 7.52 -46.50 1.56
C GLU A 307 8.60 -47.26 2.32
N ASP A 308 8.33 -48.52 2.71
CA ASP A 308 9.32 -49.43 3.24
C ASP A 308 9.43 -50.74 2.41
N ALA A 309 10.48 -51.49 2.62
CA ALA A 309 10.71 -52.76 1.88
C ALA A 309 9.69 -53.86 2.21
N ASN A 310 8.94 -53.74 3.29
CA ASN A 310 7.88 -54.69 3.69
C ASN A 310 6.54 -54.38 3.04
N GLY A 311 6.47 -53.33 2.19
CA GLY A 311 5.27 -52.90 1.50
C GLY A 311 4.37 -51.94 2.28
N TYR A 312 4.83 -51.47 3.43
CA TYR A 312 4.14 -50.39 4.15
C TYR A 312 4.32 -49.08 3.40
N ASN A 313 3.26 -48.37 3.20
CA ASN A 313 3.29 -47.05 2.55
C ASN A 313 2.25 -46.13 3.16
N SER A 314 2.55 -44.83 3.13
CA SER A 314 1.65 -43.76 3.60
C SER A 314 1.90 -42.46 2.83
N VAL A 315 0.88 -41.63 2.77
CA VAL A 315 0.93 -40.31 2.15
C VAL A 315 0.54 -39.28 3.19
N ALA A 316 1.22 -38.14 3.17
CA ALA A 316 0.93 -37.02 4.05
C ALA A 316 0.99 -35.72 3.23
N ASP A 317 -0.04 -34.93 3.32
CA ASP A 317 -0.18 -33.64 2.63
C ASP A 317 0.01 -32.49 3.62
N ALA A 318 0.60 -31.41 3.15
CA ALA A 318 0.58 -30.13 3.83
C ALA A 318 0.00 -29.09 2.89
N GLU A 319 -1.05 -28.44 3.34
CA GLU A 319 -1.70 -27.35 2.67
C GLU A 319 -1.38 -26.04 3.40
N ILE A 320 -0.87 -25.05 2.68
CA ILE A 320 -0.64 -23.71 3.18
C ILE A 320 -1.53 -22.77 2.37
N VAL A 321 -2.40 -22.02 3.02
CA VAL A 321 -3.10 -20.91 2.38
C VAL A 321 -2.22 -19.68 2.53
N TYR A 322 -1.69 -19.19 1.41
CA TYR A 322 -0.79 -18.04 1.38
C TYR A 322 -1.48 -16.77 1.86
N GLN A 323 -0.81 -16.04 2.75
CA GLN A 323 -1.30 -14.81 3.32
C GLN A 323 -0.16 -13.82 3.51
N ALA A 324 -0.28 -12.65 2.90
CA ALA A 324 0.60 -11.52 3.17
C ALA A 324 -0.22 -10.36 3.73
N ASN A 325 0.36 -9.67 4.70
CA ASN A 325 -0.19 -8.41 5.15
C ASN A 325 0.00 -7.37 4.06
N GLY A 326 -1.00 -6.54 3.82
CA GLY A 326 -0.93 -5.56 2.77
C GLY A 326 -2.13 -4.64 2.74
N GLY A 327 -2.04 -3.62 1.91
CA GLY A 327 -3.16 -2.71 1.72
C GLY A 327 -3.05 -1.94 0.42
N SER A 328 -4.19 -1.49 -0.05
CA SER A 328 -4.32 -0.66 -1.23
C SER A 328 -5.10 0.60 -0.93
N ALA A 329 -4.75 1.66 -1.61
CA ALA A 329 -5.44 2.94 -1.56
C ALA A 329 -5.80 3.42 -2.95
N GLN A 330 -6.86 4.20 -3.04
CA GLN A 330 -7.20 4.97 -4.23
C GLN A 330 -7.51 6.40 -3.84
N SER A 331 -7.14 7.34 -4.69
CA SER A 331 -7.55 8.72 -4.55
C SER A 331 -8.86 8.94 -5.29
N ASN A 332 -9.83 9.54 -4.63
CA ASN A 332 -11.09 9.88 -5.27
C ASN A 332 -10.91 11.13 -6.15
N ILE A 333 -11.65 11.16 -7.23
CA ILE A 333 -11.76 12.30 -8.13
C ILE A 333 -12.98 13.14 -7.76
N PHE A 334 -12.94 14.45 -8.07
CA PHE A 334 -14.09 15.31 -7.94
C PHE A 334 -14.29 16.18 -9.18
N THR A 335 -15.44 16.81 -9.27
CA THR A 335 -15.86 17.66 -10.39
C THR A 335 -16.18 19.06 -9.87
N VAL A 336 -15.87 20.08 -10.65
CA VAL A 336 -16.36 21.46 -10.43
C VAL A 336 -17.34 21.81 -11.53
N GLU A 337 -18.55 22.23 -11.14
CA GLU A 337 -19.57 22.77 -12.01
C GLU A 337 -19.77 24.26 -11.71
N LEU A 338 -19.46 25.13 -12.67
CA LEU A 338 -19.78 26.54 -12.57
C LEU A 338 -21.08 26.80 -13.33
N THR A 339 -21.92 27.71 -12.80
CA THR A 339 -23.06 28.24 -13.51
C THR A 339 -22.79 29.68 -13.87
N LYS A 340 -22.59 29.96 -15.15
CA LYS A 340 -22.36 31.28 -15.68
C LYS A 340 -23.68 32.01 -15.90
N LYS A 341 -23.84 33.22 -15.32
CA LYS A 341 -25.05 33.99 -15.40
C LYS A 341 -24.79 35.52 -15.41
N SER A 342 -25.77 36.30 -15.88
CA SER A 342 -25.80 37.74 -15.76
C SER A 342 -26.21 38.18 -14.36
N GLU A 343 -26.14 39.49 -14.08
CA GLU A 343 -26.67 40.09 -12.83
C GLU A 343 -28.20 39.90 -12.71
N SER A 344 -28.91 39.76 -13.83
CA SER A 344 -30.35 39.45 -13.86
C SER A 344 -30.67 37.95 -13.70
N GLY A 345 -29.66 37.09 -13.63
CA GLY A 345 -29.81 35.63 -13.48
C GLY A 345 -29.94 34.87 -14.81
N GLU A 346 -29.84 35.54 -15.96
CA GLU A 346 -29.86 34.91 -17.28
C GLU A 346 -28.61 34.00 -17.46
N LYS A 347 -28.78 32.83 -18.01
CA LYS A 347 -27.68 31.88 -18.28
C LYS A 347 -26.89 32.35 -19.49
N LEU A 348 -25.54 32.36 -19.34
CA LEU A 348 -24.64 32.92 -20.35
C LEU A 348 -23.77 31.84 -20.97
N GLN A 349 -23.92 31.67 -22.29
CA GLN A 349 -23.13 30.77 -23.11
C GLN A 349 -21.87 31.47 -23.63
N GLY A 350 -20.79 30.70 -23.83
CA GLY A 350 -19.59 31.13 -24.55
C GLY A 350 -18.54 31.81 -23.67
N ALA A 351 -18.70 31.83 -22.35
CA ALA A 351 -17.63 32.21 -21.44
C ALA A 351 -16.56 31.12 -21.39
N GLU A 352 -15.29 31.48 -21.52
CA GLU A 352 -14.18 30.52 -21.43
C GLU A 352 -13.50 30.65 -20.06
N PHE A 353 -13.21 29.51 -19.45
CA PHE A 353 -12.54 29.41 -18.16
C PHE A 353 -11.29 28.56 -18.23
N GLY A 354 -10.24 28.98 -17.52
CA GLY A 354 -9.05 28.19 -17.25
C GLY A 354 -9.04 27.68 -15.82
N LEU A 355 -8.74 26.39 -15.63
CA LEU A 355 -8.47 25.76 -14.35
C LEU A 355 -6.94 25.69 -14.16
N TYR A 356 -6.45 26.22 -13.04
CA TYR A 356 -5.03 26.33 -12.72
C TYR A 356 -4.69 25.55 -11.46
N PHE A 357 -3.55 24.85 -11.50
CA PHE A 357 -2.91 24.25 -10.33
C PHE A 357 -1.54 24.90 -10.15
N GLU A 358 -1.29 25.50 -8.98
CA GLU A 358 -0.03 26.22 -8.68
C GLU A 358 0.39 27.21 -9.80
N GLY A 359 -0.59 27.94 -10.32
CA GLY A 359 -0.37 28.93 -11.38
C GLY A 359 -0.25 28.36 -12.80
N THR A 360 -0.20 27.05 -12.97
CA THR A 360 -0.13 26.40 -14.28
C THR A 360 -1.52 26.03 -14.78
N LEU A 361 -1.86 26.38 -16.02
CA LEU A 361 -3.12 25.98 -16.67
C LEU A 361 -3.15 24.47 -16.88
N VAL A 362 -4.16 23.79 -16.33
CA VAL A 362 -4.32 22.33 -16.44
C VAL A 362 -5.50 21.90 -17.30
N LYS A 363 -6.56 22.70 -17.34
CA LYS A 363 -7.76 22.47 -18.18
C LYS A 363 -8.37 23.78 -18.62
N SER A 364 -9.11 23.77 -19.73
CA SER A 364 -9.99 24.86 -20.15
C SER A 364 -11.36 24.30 -20.47
N ALA A 365 -12.41 25.08 -20.21
CA ALA A 365 -13.79 24.73 -20.52
C ALA A 365 -14.60 25.98 -20.86
N THR A 366 -15.67 25.80 -21.64
CA THR A 366 -16.54 26.89 -22.11
C THR A 366 -17.95 26.66 -21.61
N SER A 367 -18.66 27.72 -21.19
CA SER A 367 -20.05 27.64 -20.77
C SER A 367 -20.96 27.22 -21.92
N ASP A 368 -21.82 26.25 -21.67
CA ASP A 368 -22.80 25.74 -22.61
C ASP A 368 -24.05 26.66 -22.71
N ALA A 369 -25.08 26.25 -23.46
CA ALA A 369 -26.35 26.99 -23.60
C ALA A 369 -27.11 27.17 -22.28
N ASN A 370 -26.84 26.34 -21.26
CA ASN A 370 -27.38 26.44 -19.92
C ASN A 370 -26.49 27.22 -18.97
N GLY A 371 -25.40 27.81 -19.50
CA GLY A 371 -24.39 28.52 -18.72
C GLY A 371 -23.51 27.61 -17.88
N VAL A 372 -23.50 26.28 -18.12
CA VAL A 372 -22.75 25.33 -17.32
C VAL A 372 -21.33 25.17 -17.86
N VAL A 373 -20.36 25.22 -16.94
CA VAL A 373 -18.94 24.88 -17.19
C VAL A 373 -18.54 23.75 -16.27
N THR A 374 -17.96 22.68 -16.82
CA THR A 374 -17.59 21.48 -16.06
C THR A 374 -16.10 21.22 -16.15
N PHE A 375 -15.46 21.02 -15.00
CA PHE A 375 -14.11 20.48 -14.86
C PHE A 375 -14.19 19.19 -14.08
N ASP A 376 -14.04 18.07 -14.76
CA ASP A 376 -14.11 16.72 -14.21
C ASP A 376 -12.73 16.12 -13.94
N GLY A 377 -12.69 14.96 -13.25
CA GLY A 377 -11.47 14.16 -13.04
C GLY A 377 -10.40 14.90 -12.23
N LEU A 378 -10.79 15.76 -11.30
CA LEU A 378 -9.87 16.55 -10.49
C LEU A 378 -9.35 15.72 -9.31
N ILE A 379 -8.02 15.70 -9.10
CA ILE A 379 -7.36 14.88 -8.09
C ILE A 379 -6.58 15.66 -7.04
N LYS A 380 -6.24 16.94 -7.34
CA LYS A 380 -5.47 17.76 -6.40
C LYS A 380 -6.39 18.45 -5.39
N PRO A 381 -5.92 18.74 -4.18
CA PRO A 381 -6.78 19.30 -3.13
C PRO A 381 -7.24 20.72 -3.41
N LYS A 382 -6.47 21.49 -4.15
CA LYS A 382 -6.76 22.91 -4.43
C LYS A 382 -6.51 23.24 -5.88
N TYR A 383 -7.38 24.12 -6.44
CA TYR A 383 -7.23 24.71 -7.75
C TYR A 383 -7.69 26.18 -7.71
N THR A 384 -7.36 26.90 -8.75
CA THR A 384 -7.90 28.25 -9.01
C THR A 384 -8.57 28.24 -10.38
N ILE A 385 -9.76 28.80 -10.50
CA ILE A 385 -10.45 29.00 -11.77
C ILE A 385 -10.50 30.47 -12.07
N LYS A 386 -10.22 30.86 -13.34
CA LYS A 386 -10.30 32.22 -13.85
C LYS A 386 -11.10 32.23 -15.13
N GLU A 387 -11.93 33.27 -15.33
CA GLU A 387 -12.50 33.52 -16.64
C GLU A 387 -11.40 34.05 -17.56
N THR A 388 -11.22 33.43 -18.71
CA THR A 388 -10.20 33.80 -19.71
C THR A 388 -10.81 34.59 -20.87
N LYS A 389 -12.13 34.44 -21.07
CA LYS A 389 -12.89 35.19 -22.04
C LYS A 389 -14.34 35.32 -21.60
N ALA A 390 -14.86 36.54 -21.61
CA ALA A 390 -16.25 36.83 -21.30
C ALA A 390 -17.22 36.39 -22.42
N PRO A 391 -18.49 36.11 -22.08
CA PRO A 391 -19.55 36.00 -23.10
C PRO A 391 -19.71 37.27 -23.90
N ALA A 392 -20.22 37.18 -25.12
CA ALA A 392 -20.45 38.35 -25.97
C ALA A 392 -21.42 39.38 -25.29
N GLY A 393 -20.99 40.65 -25.23
CA GLY A 393 -21.75 41.74 -24.61
C GLY A 393 -21.59 41.82 -23.07
N TYR A 394 -20.62 41.12 -22.50
CA TYR A 394 -20.33 41.13 -21.06
C TYR A 394 -18.86 41.47 -20.79
N VAL A 395 -18.61 42.11 -19.66
CA VAL A 395 -17.27 42.49 -19.21
C VAL A 395 -16.59 41.26 -18.58
N LEU A 396 -15.31 41.02 -18.93
CA LEU A 396 -14.50 39.97 -18.35
C LEU A 396 -14.42 40.10 -16.82
N SER A 397 -14.63 38.99 -16.10
CA SER A 397 -14.42 38.97 -14.66
C SER A 397 -12.94 38.68 -14.36
N GLU A 398 -12.32 39.54 -13.55
CA GLU A 398 -10.95 39.33 -13.04
C GLU A 398 -10.93 38.49 -11.74
N GLU A 399 -12.08 38.01 -11.30
CA GLU A 399 -12.21 37.22 -10.07
C GLU A 399 -11.49 35.86 -10.20
N GLU A 400 -10.64 35.55 -9.24
CA GLU A 400 -10.04 34.26 -9.07
C GLU A 400 -10.88 33.39 -8.13
N ILE A 401 -11.45 32.31 -8.66
CA ILE A 401 -12.32 31.41 -7.90
C ILE A 401 -11.45 30.32 -7.27
N ALA A 402 -11.25 30.40 -5.96
CA ALA A 402 -10.56 29.33 -5.23
C ALA A 402 -11.46 28.09 -5.12
N ILE A 403 -10.89 26.93 -5.42
CA ILE A 403 -11.51 25.61 -5.32
C ILE A 403 -10.73 24.81 -4.29
N ASN A 404 -11.45 24.28 -3.30
CA ASN A 404 -10.91 23.35 -2.31
C ASN A 404 -11.73 22.06 -2.37
N SER A 405 -11.09 20.92 -2.55
CA SER A 405 -11.76 19.61 -2.64
C SER A 405 -12.62 19.30 -1.41
N ALA A 406 -12.27 19.84 -0.23
CA ALA A 406 -13.05 19.69 0.99
C ALA A 406 -14.46 20.30 0.90
N ASP A 407 -14.70 21.24 -0.06
CA ASP A 407 -16.01 21.86 -0.27
C ASP A 407 -16.93 20.99 -1.16
N ALA A 408 -16.45 19.86 -1.65
CA ALA A 408 -17.24 18.97 -2.52
C ALA A 408 -18.34 18.25 -1.72
N THR A 409 -19.55 18.30 -2.25
CA THR A 409 -20.67 17.47 -1.79
C THR A 409 -20.96 16.44 -2.88
N ASP A 410 -21.00 15.15 -2.51
CA ASP A 410 -21.16 14.05 -3.46
C ASP A 410 -20.13 14.12 -4.62
N HIS A 411 -18.86 14.43 -4.29
CA HIS A 411 -17.77 14.61 -5.24
C HIS A 411 -17.97 15.76 -6.25
N VAL A 412 -18.87 16.71 -6.00
CA VAL A 412 -19.11 17.87 -6.89
C VAL A 412 -19.09 19.17 -6.11
N ILE A 413 -18.34 20.16 -6.62
CA ILE A 413 -18.37 21.54 -6.15
C ILE A 413 -19.18 22.37 -7.14
N ARG A 414 -20.22 23.08 -6.67
CA ARG A 414 -21.06 23.95 -7.49
C ARG A 414 -20.87 25.40 -7.10
N LYS A 415 -20.61 26.28 -8.09
CA LYS A 415 -20.46 27.72 -7.87
C LYS A 415 -21.14 28.51 -8.97
N ASP A 416 -21.73 29.65 -8.62
CA ASP A 416 -22.26 30.62 -9.55
C ASP A 416 -21.18 31.68 -9.90
N VAL A 417 -21.10 32.04 -11.18
CA VAL A 417 -20.19 33.10 -11.67
C VAL A 417 -21.00 34.13 -12.45
N VAL A 418 -20.90 35.40 -12.05
CA VAL A 418 -21.72 36.46 -12.60
C VAL A 418 -20.87 37.45 -13.41
N ASN A 419 -21.32 37.81 -14.64
CA ASN A 419 -20.74 38.92 -15.39
C ASN A 419 -21.71 40.08 -15.47
N LYS A 420 -21.12 41.27 -15.54
CA LYS A 420 -21.83 42.53 -15.81
C LYS A 420 -21.93 42.74 -17.31
N ALA A 421 -23.10 43.22 -17.78
CA ALA A 421 -23.24 43.60 -19.16
C ALA A 421 -22.33 44.79 -19.50
N GLU A 422 -21.83 44.85 -20.72
CA GLU A 422 -21.12 46.02 -21.22
C GLU A 422 -22.08 47.19 -21.30
N THR A 423 -21.69 48.34 -20.76
CA THR A 423 -22.46 49.56 -20.94
C THR A 423 -22.16 50.15 -22.31
N THR A 424 -23.05 49.92 -23.27
CA THR A 424 -22.98 50.63 -24.55
C THR A 424 -23.40 52.11 -24.34
N THR A 425 -22.42 52.98 -24.26
CA THR A 425 -22.70 54.45 -24.33
C THR A 425 -23.02 54.76 -25.77
N THR A 426 -24.32 54.82 -26.09
CA THR A 426 -24.78 55.31 -27.38
C THR A 426 -24.52 56.83 -27.41
N THR A 427 -23.43 57.26 -28.00
CA THR A 427 -23.17 58.68 -28.31
C THR A 427 -24.10 59.03 -29.46
N THR A 428 -25.27 59.64 -29.13
CA THR A 428 -26.15 60.24 -30.15
C THR A 428 -25.45 61.48 -30.65
N THR A 429 -24.75 61.36 -31.79
CA THR A 429 -24.23 62.55 -32.51
C THR A 429 -25.44 63.27 -33.17
N THR A 430 -25.95 64.31 -32.55
CA THR A 430 -26.94 65.20 -33.18
C THR A 430 -26.21 65.95 -34.25
N THR A 431 -26.34 65.55 -35.51
CA THR A 431 -25.89 66.36 -36.67
C THR A 431 -26.85 67.46 -36.92
N THR A 432 -26.51 68.68 -36.51
CA THR A 432 -27.23 69.89 -36.87
C THR A 432 -26.93 70.21 -38.35
N THR A 433 -27.87 69.90 -39.25
CA THR A 433 -27.78 70.28 -40.67
C THR A 433 -28.04 71.75 -40.83
N THR A 434 -27.00 72.56 -41.04
CA THR A 434 -27.14 73.97 -41.50
C THR A 434 -27.23 73.90 -43.02
N THR A 435 -28.42 74.22 -43.56
CA THR A 435 -28.67 74.37 -44.99
C THR A 435 -28.05 75.72 -45.44
N THR A 436 -27.05 75.63 -46.34
CA THR A 436 -26.63 76.76 -47.16
C THR A 436 -26.73 76.34 -48.62
N GLU A 437 -27.65 76.98 -49.34
CA GLU A 437 -27.73 76.92 -50.81
C GLU A 437 -26.47 77.51 -51.39
N GLU A 438 -25.86 76.87 -52.41
CA GLU A 438 -25.54 77.53 -53.72
C GLU A 438 -24.86 76.50 -54.69
N THR A 439 -25.58 76.33 -55.80
CA THR A 439 -25.23 76.42 -57.20
C THR A 439 -24.07 75.55 -57.79
N THR A 440 -24.53 74.64 -58.63
CA THR A 440 -24.05 74.17 -59.93
C THR A 440 -22.55 74.16 -60.23
N THR A 441 -22.00 72.97 -60.59
CA THR A 441 -21.52 72.70 -61.97
C THR A 441 -21.16 71.23 -62.13
N SER A 442 -21.78 70.64 -63.15
CA SER A 442 -21.49 69.29 -63.71
C SER A 442 -20.10 69.16 -64.33
N VAL A 443 -19.40 68.06 -64.08
CA VAL A 443 -18.57 67.40 -65.11
C VAL A 443 -18.62 65.86 -64.86
N THR A 444 -19.06 65.21 -65.91
CA THR A 444 -19.10 63.80 -66.24
C THR A 444 -17.68 63.26 -66.47
N THR A 445 -17.39 62.06 -66.10
CA THR A 445 -16.67 60.95 -66.87
C THR A 445 -16.46 59.80 -65.94
N GLU A 446 -17.18 58.71 -66.17
CA GLU A 446 -16.90 57.48 -66.83
C GLU A 446 -15.76 56.66 -66.21
N GLU A 447 -16.18 55.48 -65.77
CA GLU A 447 -15.81 54.12 -66.16
C GLU A 447 -14.41 53.68 -65.69
N THR A 448 -14.20 52.49 -65.18
CA THR A 448 -14.50 51.17 -65.73
C THR A 448 -14.19 50.08 -64.69
N THR A 449 -15.09 49.13 -64.57
CA THR A 449 -15.01 47.73 -64.21
C THR A 449 -13.61 47.05 -64.35
N THR A 450 -13.34 46.09 -63.49
CA THR A 450 -13.23 44.65 -63.85
C THR A 450 -12.88 43.81 -62.62
N GLU A 451 -13.72 42.95 -62.25
CA GLU A 451 -13.74 41.49 -62.08
C GLU A 451 -12.45 40.71 -62.08
N GLY A 452 -12.45 39.64 -61.34
CA GLY A 452 -11.71 38.43 -61.51
C GLY A 452 -11.22 37.82 -60.19
N SER A 453 -11.95 37.01 -59.55
CA SER A 453 -12.29 35.58 -59.74
C SER A 453 -11.14 34.58 -59.64
N THR A 454 -11.50 33.53 -58.91
CA THR A 454 -11.00 32.13 -58.92
C THR A 454 -9.74 31.85 -58.10
N SER A 455 -9.86 31.03 -57.14
CA SER A 455 -10.17 29.58 -56.94
C SER A 455 -8.88 28.69 -56.95
N GLU A 456 -9.00 27.76 -56.08
CA GLU A 456 -8.44 26.38 -56.08
C GLU A 456 -7.03 26.20 -55.57
N THR A 457 -6.85 25.33 -54.72
CA THR A 457 -7.10 23.89 -54.44
C THR A 457 -5.79 23.18 -54.07
N THR A 458 -5.89 22.36 -53.03
CA THR A 458 -5.23 21.05 -52.84
C THR A 458 -3.71 21.01 -52.71
N GLU A 459 -3.19 20.40 -51.71
CA GLU A 459 -2.93 18.99 -51.43
C GLU A 459 -1.99 18.83 -50.23
N ALA A 460 -2.32 17.86 -49.40
CA ALA A 460 -1.31 17.21 -48.57
C ALA A 460 -0.45 16.29 -49.43
N PRO A 461 0.78 15.96 -49.02
CA PRO A 461 0.96 14.63 -48.52
C PRO A 461 2.01 14.41 -47.40
N THR A 462 1.71 13.47 -46.54
CA THR A 462 2.44 12.20 -46.27
C THR A 462 3.90 12.25 -45.76
N VAL A 463 4.02 11.81 -44.51
CA VAL A 463 4.93 10.75 -44.00
C VAL A 463 6.43 10.86 -44.31
N THR A 464 7.28 10.86 -43.30
CA THR A 464 8.18 9.73 -42.96
C THR A 464 9.15 10.03 -41.82
N THR A 465 9.24 9.02 -40.95
CA THR A 465 10.37 8.44 -40.22
C THR A 465 11.08 9.22 -39.11
N SER A 466 10.86 8.64 -37.94
CA SER A 466 11.81 8.21 -36.89
C SER A 466 13.20 8.86 -36.86
N THR A 467 13.46 9.48 -35.72
CA THR A 467 14.75 9.37 -35.07
C THR A 467 14.53 9.32 -33.56
N THR A 468 15.00 8.24 -32.97
CA THR A 468 15.24 8.04 -31.56
C THR A 468 16.23 9.09 -31.08
N GLU A 469 15.82 9.95 -30.16
CA GLU A 469 16.77 10.69 -29.33
C GLU A 469 16.69 10.17 -27.89
N GLU A 470 17.86 9.75 -27.41
CA GLU A 470 18.12 9.36 -26.02
C GLU A 470 17.77 10.49 -25.05
N LEU A 471 17.07 10.13 -23.98
CA LEU A 471 16.82 11.01 -22.86
C LEU A 471 18.11 11.22 -22.05
N PRO A 472 18.44 12.44 -21.66
CA PRO A 472 19.59 12.68 -20.80
C PRO A 472 19.36 12.12 -19.40
N ASN A 473 20.32 11.35 -18.96
CA ASN A 473 20.48 10.79 -17.63
C ASN A 473 20.67 11.93 -16.62
N THR A 474 19.61 12.33 -15.91
CA THR A 474 19.74 13.25 -14.80
C THR A 474 20.06 12.46 -13.54
N GLY A 475 21.30 12.61 -13.10
CA GLY A 475 21.86 11.96 -11.94
C GLY A 475 21.04 12.15 -10.68
N VAL A 476 20.88 11.05 -9.98
CA VAL A 476 20.36 10.97 -8.62
C VAL A 476 21.32 11.74 -7.71
N ALA A 477 20.87 12.86 -7.17
CA ALA A 477 21.53 13.51 -6.06
C ALA A 477 21.40 12.59 -4.84
N SER A 478 22.45 11.85 -4.52
CA SER A 478 22.54 11.08 -3.30
C SER A 478 22.48 12.03 -2.10
N ASN A 479 21.49 11.86 -1.23
CA ASN A 479 21.41 12.55 0.06
C ASN A 479 22.56 12.09 0.96
N GLY A 480 23.73 12.73 0.84
CA GLY A 480 24.92 12.46 1.63
C GLY A 480 24.76 12.71 3.13
N LEU A 481 23.66 13.33 3.58
CA LEU A 481 23.40 13.61 4.98
C LEU A 481 22.98 12.37 5.79
N LEU A 482 22.23 11.44 5.19
CA LEU A 482 21.81 10.20 5.87
C LEU A 482 22.98 9.24 6.09
N SER A 483 23.96 9.22 5.18
CA SER A 483 25.15 8.39 5.30
C SER A 483 26.09 8.87 6.44
N VAL A 484 26.17 10.18 6.69
CA VAL A 484 27.00 10.75 7.77
C VAL A 484 26.40 10.45 9.15
N VAL A 485 25.06 10.46 9.28
CA VAL A 485 24.38 10.12 10.54
C VAL A 485 24.53 8.63 10.87
N ALA A 486 24.41 7.74 9.86
CA ALA A 486 24.59 6.30 10.05
C ALA A 486 26.03 5.93 10.45
N ILE A 487 27.03 6.61 9.88
CA ILE A 487 28.45 6.41 10.24
C ILE A 487 28.74 6.92 11.66
N ALA A 488 28.13 8.03 12.07
CA ALA A 488 28.30 8.56 13.44
C ALA A 488 27.68 7.62 14.48
N LEU A 489 26.51 7.03 14.21
CA LEU A 489 25.85 6.07 15.10
C LEU A 489 26.61 4.75 15.20
N SER A 490 27.15 4.23 14.09
CA SER A 490 27.97 3.02 14.09
C SER A 490 29.31 3.22 14.80
N GLY A 491 29.92 4.40 14.70
CA GLY A 491 31.13 4.76 15.42
C GLY A 491 30.95 4.81 16.94
N ILE A 492 29.81 5.32 17.42
CA ILE A 492 29.48 5.37 18.84
C ILE A 492 29.26 3.98 19.43
N ALA A 493 28.57 3.09 18.70
CA ALA A 493 28.36 1.69 19.12
C ALA A 493 29.69 0.93 19.20
N ALA A 494 30.60 1.11 18.24
CA ALA A 494 31.92 0.49 18.25
C ALA A 494 32.79 1.01 19.39
N ALA A 495 32.75 2.33 19.71
CA ALA A 495 33.48 2.91 20.81
C ALA A 495 32.97 2.40 22.17
N MET A 496 31.67 2.20 22.34
CA MET A 496 31.12 1.61 23.58
C MET A 496 31.52 0.14 23.77
N LEU A 497 31.59 -0.63 22.67
CA LEU A 497 32.05 -2.03 22.73
C LEU A 497 33.54 -2.16 23.10
N VAL A 498 34.38 -1.27 22.61
CA VAL A 498 35.82 -1.24 22.93
C VAL A 498 36.04 -0.84 24.37
N ILE A 499 35.26 0.09 24.90
CA ILE A 499 35.37 0.53 26.31
C ILE A 499 34.90 -0.59 27.25
N LYS A 500 33.88 -1.35 26.90
CA LYS A 500 33.38 -2.48 27.71
C LYS A 500 34.38 -3.65 27.73
N ARG A 501 35.18 -3.86 26.66
CA ARG A 501 36.26 -4.87 26.62
C ARG A 501 37.55 -4.47 27.35
N LYS A 502 37.78 -3.17 27.61
CA LYS A 502 38.96 -2.73 28.35
C LYS A 502 38.75 -2.66 29.89
N ASN A 503 37.51 -2.75 30.34
CA ASN A 503 37.14 -2.70 31.77
C ASN A 503 36.59 -4.04 32.30
N ALA A 504 36.72 -5.12 31.54
CA ALA A 504 36.53 -6.52 31.93
C ALA A 504 37.90 -7.24 31.85
#